data_b038e08703d99d4731716f239ee5f858
#
_entry.id   b038e08703d99d4731716f239ee5f858
#
_cell.length_a   1.000
_cell.length_b   1.000
_cell.length_c   1.000
_cell.angle_alpha   90.00
_cell.angle_beta   90.00
_cell.angle_gamma   90.00
#
_symmetry.space_group_name_H-M   'P 1'
#
loop_
_entity.id
_entity.type
_entity.pdbx_description
1 polymer ?
#
loop_
_entity_poly.entity_id
_entity_poly.type
_entity_poly.pdbx_seq_one_letter_code
_entity_poly.pdbx_strand_id
1 'polypeptide(L)'
;GPGPLDAYEDLVASGSDEPLEEQLLGGPMFYTSGTTGRPKGVRGMLSGGQGIPSEIFALICSSMDAYVPASGTTLLAGPAYHSAQWAFSFMPLVNGSTVVMRHKYDAAETLRLIDEYEVTNVHLVPTQFKRMLDLDEEVRSSFDGSSLTAMWHGAAPCPPPWKRAMIDWFGPVVHEYYGSTEG
;
A
#
# COMPACT_ATOMS: atom_id res chain seq x y z
N GLY A 1 -23.35 9.75 23.58
CA GLY A 1 -22.01 9.37 23.17
C GLY A 1 -21.95 7.90 22.85
N PRO A 2 -20.95 7.39 22.10
CA PRO A 2 -20.78 5.96 21.96
C PRO A 2 -20.59 5.35 23.35
N GLY A 3 -21.20 4.17 23.58
CA GLY A 3 -20.98 3.41 24.80
C GLY A 3 -19.49 3.07 25.02
N PRO A 4 -19.12 2.48 26.16
CA PRO A 4 -17.76 2.04 26.37
C PRO A 4 -17.39 1.08 25.23
N LEU A 5 -16.25 1.38 24.57
CA LEU A 5 -15.67 0.47 23.57
C LEU A 5 -14.99 -0.68 24.32
N ASP A 6 -15.11 -1.88 23.79
CA ASP A 6 -14.36 -3.01 24.28
C ASP A 6 -12.86 -2.79 24.05
N ALA A 7 -12.02 -3.23 24.96
CA ALA A 7 -10.57 -3.20 24.76
C ALA A 7 -10.19 -4.20 23.66
N TYR A 8 -9.27 -3.80 22.81
CA TYR A 8 -8.81 -4.64 21.68
C TYR A 8 -8.26 -5.98 22.17
N GLU A 9 -7.50 -5.98 23.24
CA GLU A 9 -6.90 -7.17 23.85
C GLU A 9 -7.96 -8.14 24.37
N ASP A 10 -9.04 -7.64 24.97
CA ASP A 10 -10.16 -8.45 25.46
C ASP A 10 -10.92 -9.09 24.29
N LEU A 11 -11.12 -8.31 23.21
CA LEU A 11 -11.77 -8.80 22.00
C LEU A 11 -10.95 -9.93 21.36
N VAL A 12 -9.64 -9.74 21.23
CA VAL A 12 -8.74 -10.76 20.67
C VAL A 12 -8.71 -12.01 21.56
N ALA A 13 -8.62 -11.83 22.89
CA ALA A 13 -8.59 -12.97 23.83
C ALA A 13 -9.90 -13.77 23.86
N SER A 14 -11.03 -13.15 23.49
CA SER A 14 -12.34 -13.82 23.41
C SER A 14 -12.58 -14.53 22.08
N GLY A 15 -11.75 -14.27 21.07
CA GLY A 15 -11.85 -14.88 19.75
C GLY A 15 -11.38 -16.33 19.75
N SER A 16 -11.86 -17.10 18.78
CA SER A 16 -11.35 -18.44 18.48
C SER A 16 -10.18 -18.35 17.51
N ASP A 17 -9.18 -19.22 17.66
CA ASP A 17 -8.08 -19.43 16.73
C ASP A 17 -8.35 -20.55 15.72
N GLU A 18 -9.53 -21.19 15.82
CA GLU A 18 -9.95 -22.19 14.85
C GLU A 18 -10.30 -21.56 13.49
N PRO A 19 -9.92 -22.21 12.38
CA PRO A 19 -10.29 -21.73 11.05
C PRO A 19 -11.81 -21.63 10.89
N LEU A 20 -12.27 -20.60 10.19
CA LEU A 20 -13.68 -20.50 9.82
C LEU A 20 -14.06 -21.65 8.87
N GLU A 21 -15.28 -22.20 9.04
CA GLU A 21 -15.81 -23.24 8.14
C GLU A 21 -15.91 -22.75 6.69
N GLU A 22 -16.30 -21.47 6.50
CA GLU A 22 -16.28 -20.79 5.21
C GLU A 22 -15.33 -19.59 5.25
N GLN A 23 -14.28 -19.66 4.46
CA GLN A 23 -13.30 -18.57 4.32
C GLN A 23 -13.63 -17.73 3.08
N LEU A 24 -14.62 -16.87 3.22
CA LEU A 24 -15.03 -15.94 2.17
C LEU A 24 -14.34 -14.59 2.36
N LEU A 25 -13.87 -14.01 1.26
CA LEU A 25 -13.27 -12.70 1.29
C LEU A 25 -14.32 -11.63 1.61
N GLY A 26 -14.04 -10.82 2.63
CA GLY A 26 -14.68 -9.52 2.79
C GLY A 26 -14.06 -8.50 1.83
N GLY A 27 -14.70 -7.36 1.67
CA GLY A 27 -14.16 -6.27 0.86
C GLY A 27 -14.23 -4.94 1.58
N PRO A 28 -13.27 -4.03 1.36
CA PRO A 28 -13.32 -2.70 1.95
C PRO A 28 -14.40 -1.85 1.27
N MET A 29 -15.02 -0.98 2.04
CA MET A 29 -15.80 0.13 1.51
C MET A 29 -15.04 1.43 1.81
N PHE A 30 -14.54 2.06 0.75
CA PHE A 30 -13.83 3.32 0.87
C PHE A 30 -14.79 4.50 0.80
N TYR A 31 -14.57 5.50 1.63
CA TYR A 31 -15.32 6.76 1.57
C TYR A 31 -14.49 7.82 0.86
N THR A 32 -15.06 8.41 -0.18
CA THR A 32 -14.49 9.58 -0.86
C THR A 32 -15.19 10.85 -0.39
N SER A 33 -14.52 12.00 -0.50
CA SER A 33 -15.10 13.30 -0.11
C SER A 33 -16.34 13.68 -0.95
N GLY A 34 -16.53 13.02 -2.10
CA GLY A 34 -17.57 13.31 -3.06
C GLY A 34 -17.47 14.72 -3.67
N THR A 35 -17.81 14.85 -4.95
CA THR A 35 -17.82 16.15 -5.66
C THR A 35 -18.91 17.09 -5.16
N THR A 36 -19.91 16.58 -4.44
CA THR A 36 -21.05 17.34 -3.90
C THR A 36 -20.89 17.70 -2.42
N GLY A 37 -19.71 17.50 -1.83
CA GLY A 37 -19.42 17.82 -0.43
C GLY A 37 -19.96 16.82 0.60
N ARG A 38 -20.65 15.76 0.19
CA ARG A 38 -21.05 14.65 1.07
C ARG A 38 -20.18 13.43 0.81
N PRO A 39 -19.60 12.81 1.85
CA PRO A 39 -18.86 11.57 1.69
C PRO A 39 -19.72 10.49 1.03
N LYS A 40 -19.11 9.76 0.08
CA LYS A 40 -19.76 8.63 -0.60
C LYS A 40 -18.99 7.36 -0.31
N GLY A 41 -19.70 6.32 0.11
CA GLY A 41 -19.15 4.98 0.21
C GLY A 41 -19.04 4.37 -1.19
N VAL A 42 -17.84 3.97 -1.56
CA VAL A 42 -17.57 3.35 -2.85
C VAL A 42 -17.37 1.85 -2.64
N ARG A 43 -18.19 1.06 -3.31
CA ARG A 43 -17.97 -0.37 -3.49
C ARG A 43 -17.27 -0.54 -4.83
N GLY A 44 -15.95 -0.49 -4.81
CA GLY A 44 -15.13 -0.61 -6.00
C GLY A 44 -14.87 -2.06 -6.40
N MET A 45 -14.05 -2.24 -7.41
CA MET A 45 -13.66 -3.55 -7.95
C MET A 45 -13.08 -4.49 -6.89
N LEU A 46 -12.37 -3.96 -5.89
CA LEU A 46 -11.85 -4.73 -4.75
C LEU A 46 -12.95 -5.19 -3.78
N SER A 47 -14.11 -4.50 -3.77
CA SER A 47 -15.30 -4.97 -3.02
C SER A 47 -16.16 -5.94 -3.83
N GLY A 48 -16.00 -5.99 -5.15
CA GLY A 48 -16.69 -6.93 -6.04
C GLY A 48 -16.30 -8.40 -5.80
N GLY A 49 -15.19 -8.62 -5.07
CA GLY A 49 -14.75 -9.93 -4.62
C GLY A 49 -15.41 -10.43 -3.34
N GLN A 50 -16.41 -9.72 -2.78
CA GLN A 50 -17.13 -10.22 -1.61
C GLN A 50 -17.80 -11.55 -1.91
N GLY A 51 -17.55 -12.52 -1.03
CA GLY A 51 -18.10 -13.86 -1.14
C GLY A 51 -17.34 -14.79 -2.08
N ILE A 52 -16.19 -14.38 -2.64
CA ILE A 52 -15.31 -15.36 -3.29
C ILE A 52 -14.45 -16.08 -2.23
N PRO A 53 -14.16 -17.37 -2.42
CA PRO A 53 -13.23 -18.09 -1.56
C PRO A 53 -11.87 -17.40 -1.47
N SER A 54 -11.26 -17.38 -0.29
CA SER A 54 -9.98 -16.72 -0.05
C SER A 54 -8.87 -17.29 -0.94
N GLU A 55 -8.91 -18.60 -1.25
CA GLU A 55 -7.94 -19.25 -2.14
C GLU A 55 -8.02 -18.72 -3.58
N ILE A 56 -9.23 -18.42 -4.08
CA ILE A 56 -9.42 -17.84 -5.41
C ILE A 56 -8.85 -16.42 -5.45
N PHE A 57 -9.06 -15.64 -4.39
CA PHE A 57 -8.47 -14.31 -4.31
C PHE A 57 -6.93 -14.36 -4.23
N ALA A 58 -6.38 -15.28 -3.44
CA ALA A 58 -4.93 -15.49 -3.39
C ALA A 58 -4.34 -15.88 -4.76
N LEU A 59 -5.06 -16.73 -5.52
CA LEU A 59 -4.66 -17.08 -6.89
C LEU A 59 -4.68 -15.86 -7.82
N ILE A 60 -5.68 -14.99 -7.72
CA ILE A 60 -5.73 -13.72 -8.46
C ILE A 60 -4.54 -12.83 -8.09
N CYS A 61 -4.26 -12.65 -6.80
CA CYS A 61 -3.11 -11.87 -6.34
C CYS A 61 -1.79 -12.45 -6.86
N SER A 62 -1.62 -13.77 -6.83
CA SER A 62 -0.41 -14.45 -7.33
C SER A 62 -0.24 -14.27 -8.85
N SER A 63 -1.32 -14.17 -9.60
CA SER A 63 -1.27 -13.90 -11.06
C SER A 63 -0.79 -12.48 -11.37
N MET A 64 -0.80 -11.60 -10.38
CA MET A 64 -0.36 -10.20 -10.49
C MET A 64 1.07 -9.99 -9.95
N ASP A 65 1.85 -11.05 -9.78
CA ASP A 65 3.18 -11.04 -9.14
C ASP A 65 4.15 -9.99 -9.74
N ALA A 66 4.06 -9.74 -11.04
CA ALA A 66 4.83 -8.68 -11.71
C ALA A 66 4.49 -7.26 -11.18
N TYR A 67 3.32 -7.08 -10.58
CA TYR A 67 2.82 -5.80 -10.06
C TYR A 67 2.74 -5.79 -8.54
N VAL A 68 2.48 -6.94 -7.94
CA VAL A 68 2.30 -7.15 -6.51
C VAL A 68 3.11 -8.38 -6.11
N PRO A 69 4.38 -8.22 -5.75
CA PRO A 69 5.26 -9.34 -5.45
C PRO A 69 4.65 -10.33 -4.45
N ALA A 70 4.73 -11.62 -4.78
CA ALA A 70 4.21 -12.71 -3.95
C ALA A 70 5.11 -13.02 -2.74
N SER A 71 6.28 -12.41 -2.69
CA SER A 71 7.23 -12.56 -1.58
C SER A 71 8.06 -11.30 -1.42
N GLY A 72 8.64 -11.11 -0.25
CA GLY A 72 9.47 -9.96 0.07
C GLY A 72 8.87 -9.06 1.11
N THR A 73 9.26 -7.81 1.10
CA THR A 73 8.84 -6.80 2.08
C THR A 73 8.20 -5.62 1.38
N THR A 74 6.99 -5.28 1.80
CA THR A 74 6.24 -4.10 1.33
C THR A 74 6.33 -2.99 2.35
N LEU A 75 6.65 -1.77 1.93
CA LEU A 75 6.59 -0.60 2.79
C LEU A 75 5.25 0.15 2.58
N LEU A 76 4.45 0.22 3.62
CA LEU A 76 3.25 1.06 3.67
C LEU A 76 3.63 2.50 4.01
N ALA A 77 3.88 3.31 2.99
CA ALA A 77 4.39 4.67 3.12
C ALA A 77 3.31 5.76 3.26
N GLY A 78 2.05 5.38 3.24
CA GLY A 78 0.90 6.28 3.38
C GLY A 78 -0.20 5.69 4.27
N PRO A 79 -1.30 6.44 4.47
CA PRO A 79 -2.38 5.97 5.34
C PRO A 79 -3.12 4.76 4.77
N ALA A 80 -3.26 3.69 5.55
CA ALA A 80 -3.92 2.45 5.13
C ALA A 80 -5.41 2.62 4.73
N TYR A 81 -6.04 3.74 5.12
CA TYR A 81 -7.42 4.05 4.73
C TYR A 81 -7.57 4.58 3.30
N HIS A 82 -6.48 4.89 2.62
CA HIS A 82 -6.51 5.19 1.18
C HIS A 82 -6.49 3.90 0.36
N SER A 83 -7.38 3.79 -0.62
CA SER A 83 -7.57 2.59 -1.44
C SER A 83 -6.29 2.07 -2.07
N ALA A 84 -5.44 2.94 -2.60
CA ALA A 84 -4.17 2.56 -3.19
C ALA A 84 -3.19 2.00 -2.13
N GLN A 85 -3.03 2.69 -1.00
CA GLN A 85 -2.15 2.22 0.08
C GLN A 85 -2.65 0.88 0.63
N TRP A 86 -3.96 0.73 0.80
CA TRP A 86 -4.56 -0.54 1.20
C TRP A 86 -4.26 -1.64 0.18
N ALA A 87 -4.51 -1.41 -1.11
CA ALA A 87 -4.30 -2.43 -2.14
C ALA A 87 -2.82 -2.85 -2.24
N PHE A 88 -1.91 -1.89 -2.31
CA PHE A 88 -0.47 -2.15 -2.42
C PHE A 88 0.19 -2.67 -1.14
N SER A 89 -0.54 -2.83 -0.04
CA SER A 89 -0.09 -3.52 1.17
C SER A 89 -0.85 -4.81 1.44
N PHE A 90 -2.17 -4.80 1.30
CA PHE A 90 -3.02 -5.95 1.60
C PHE A 90 -2.83 -7.09 0.59
N MET A 91 -2.74 -6.79 -0.71
CA MET A 91 -2.53 -7.83 -1.73
C MET A 91 -1.17 -8.54 -1.56
N PRO A 92 -0.03 -7.85 -1.36
CA PRO A 92 1.22 -8.50 -0.99
C PRO A 92 1.12 -9.33 0.30
N LEU A 93 0.42 -8.81 1.32
CA LEU A 93 0.23 -9.54 2.58
C LEU A 93 -0.52 -10.86 2.38
N VAL A 94 -1.58 -10.87 1.56
CA VAL A 94 -2.30 -12.10 1.20
C VAL A 94 -1.39 -13.10 0.48
N ASN A 95 -0.43 -12.61 -0.30
CA ASN A 95 0.57 -13.44 -0.98
C ASN A 95 1.73 -13.87 -0.08
N GLY A 96 1.72 -13.50 1.21
CA GLY A 96 2.76 -13.90 2.17
C GLY A 96 3.91 -12.91 2.34
N SER A 97 3.83 -11.72 1.75
CA SER A 97 4.83 -10.67 1.96
C SER A 97 4.75 -10.08 3.37
N THR A 98 5.90 -9.65 3.89
CA THR A 98 5.96 -8.85 5.11
C THR A 98 5.50 -7.41 4.80
N VAL A 99 4.75 -6.79 5.71
CA VAL A 99 4.37 -5.38 5.60
C VAL A 99 5.03 -4.57 6.71
N VAL A 100 5.90 -3.64 6.32
CA VAL A 100 6.48 -2.64 7.22
C VAL A 100 5.57 -1.42 7.23
N MET A 101 5.14 -0.98 8.40
CA MET A 101 4.19 0.12 8.57
C MET A 101 4.82 1.28 9.34
N ARG A 102 4.42 2.49 8.96
CA ARG A 102 4.76 3.71 9.68
C ARG A 102 3.52 4.51 10.06
N HIS A 103 3.63 5.21 11.19
CA HIS A 103 2.57 6.10 11.65
C HIS A 103 2.45 7.37 10.79
N LYS A 104 3.57 7.92 10.31
CA LYS A 104 3.61 9.18 9.54
C LYS A 104 4.73 9.13 8.50
N TYR A 105 4.45 9.65 7.31
CA TYR A 105 5.45 9.75 6.25
C TYR A 105 6.57 10.72 6.62
N ASP A 106 7.80 10.25 6.45
CA ASP A 106 9.03 11.03 6.45
C ASP A 106 9.94 10.53 5.33
N ALA A 107 10.53 11.42 4.54
CA ALA A 107 11.26 11.04 3.33
C ALA A 107 12.58 10.34 3.64
N ALA A 108 13.37 10.87 4.57
CA ALA A 108 14.67 10.28 4.95
C ALA A 108 14.48 8.92 5.62
N GLU A 109 13.51 8.84 6.50
CA GLU A 109 13.17 7.60 7.17
C GLU A 109 12.60 6.54 6.19
N THR A 110 11.89 6.98 5.16
CA THR A 110 11.40 6.06 4.10
C THR A 110 12.57 5.37 3.40
N LEU A 111 13.62 6.12 3.03
CA LEU A 111 14.84 5.55 2.45
C LEU A 111 15.53 4.58 3.43
N ARG A 112 15.68 4.99 4.69
CA ARG A 112 16.29 4.16 5.74
C ARG A 112 15.53 2.83 5.92
N LEU A 113 14.20 2.86 5.94
CA LEU A 113 13.38 1.66 6.09
C LEU A 113 13.47 0.74 4.85
N ILE A 114 13.60 1.32 3.65
CA ILE A 114 13.80 0.53 2.43
C ILE A 114 15.08 -0.29 2.55
N ASP A 115 16.18 0.32 2.96
CA ASP A 115 17.46 -0.38 3.11
C ASP A 115 17.45 -1.34 4.31
N GLU A 116 16.95 -0.91 5.47
CA GLU A 116 16.97 -1.71 6.72
C GLU A 116 16.14 -3.00 6.62
N TYR A 117 14.97 -2.92 5.97
CA TYR A 117 14.06 -4.06 5.87
C TYR A 117 14.10 -4.74 4.50
N GLU A 118 15.08 -4.40 3.67
CA GLU A 118 15.23 -4.93 2.31
C GLU A 118 13.89 -4.88 1.55
N VAL A 119 13.26 -3.70 1.57
CA VAL A 119 11.94 -3.50 0.96
C VAL A 119 11.98 -3.77 -0.53
N THR A 120 11.11 -4.66 -1.00
CA THR A 120 11.02 -5.03 -2.41
C THR A 120 10.03 -4.17 -3.19
N ASN A 121 9.00 -3.67 -2.52
CA ASN A 121 7.99 -2.84 -3.19
C ASN A 121 7.41 -1.76 -2.26
N VAL A 122 7.09 -0.61 -2.85
CA VAL A 122 6.50 0.53 -2.17
C VAL A 122 5.53 1.27 -3.09
N HIS A 123 4.45 1.80 -2.52
CA HIS A 123 3.56 2.73 -3.21
C HIS A 123 3.74 4.15 -2.65
N LEU A 124 4.01 5.09 -3.55
CA LEU A 124 4.22 6.51 -3.23
C LEU A 124 3.29 7.40 -4.05
N VAL A 125 3.20 8.66 -3.67
CA VAL A 125 2.49 9.69 -4.45
C VAL A 125 3.46 10.79 -4.87
N PRO A 126 3.15 11.59 -5.93
CA PRO A 126 4.09 12.58 -6.46
C PRO A 126 4.62 13.59 -5.44
N THR A 127 3.83 13.96 -4.43
CA THR A 127 4.29 14.83 -3.35
C THR A 127 5.35 14.17 -2.44
N GLN A 128 5.32 12.85 -2.31
CA GLN A 128 6.35 12.09 -1.60
C GLN A 128 7.64 12.04 -2.44
N PHE A 129 7.54 11.86 -3.75
CA PHE A 129 8.68 12.00 -4.67
C PHE A 129 9.39 13.33 -4.49
N LYS A 130 8.61 14.44 -4.52
CA LYS A 130 9.20 15.78 -4.31
C LYS A 130 9.96 15.89 -3.00
N ARG A 131 9.39 15.36 -1.90
CA ARG A 131 10.04 15.39 -0.60
C ARG A 131 11.32 14.55 -0.55
N MET A 132 11.37 13.43 -1.26
CA MET A 132 12.59 12.61 -1.39
C MET A 132 13.65 13.33 -2.22
N LEU A 133 13.26 13.95 -3.32
CA LEU A 133 14.17 14.72 -4.17
C LEU A 133 14.73 15.99 -3.50
N ASP A 134 14.01 16.52 -2.50
CA ASP A 134 14.43 17.70 -1.71
C ASP A 134 15.35 17.36 -0.54
N LEU A 135 15.61 16.07 -0.28
CA LEU A 135 16.57 15.67 0.75
C LEU A 135 17.99 16.12 0.39
N ASP A 136 18.79 16.35 1.42
CA ASP A 136 20.20 16.67 1.27
C ASP A 136 20.93 15.59 0.48
N GLU A 137 21.91 16.00 -0.31
CA GLU A 137 22.70 15.09 -1.17
C GLU A 137 23.36 13.96 -0.38
N GLU A 138 23.82 14.26 0.84
CA GLU A 138 24.43 13.26 1.73
C GLU A 138 23.44 12.12 2.06
N VAL A 139 22.18 12.46 2.34
CA VAL A 139 21.13 11.47 2.63
C VAL A 139 20.79 10.66 1.38
N ARG A 140 20.67 11.34 0.23
CA ARG A 140 20.33 10.67 -1.03
C ARG A 140 21.44 9.74 -1.52
N SER A 141 22.69 10.15 -1.37
CA SER A 141 23.86 9.37 -1.80
C SER A 141 24.19 8.19 -0.88
N SER A 142 23.72 8.19 0.37
CA SER A 142 23.88 7.07 1.30
C SER A 142 22.85 5.95 1.08
N PHE A 143 21.80 6.20 0.30
CA PHE A 143 20.75 5.23 0.02
C PHE A 143 21.22 4.20 -1.01
N ASP A 144 21.07 2.92 -0.71
CA ASP A 144 21.41 1.81 -1.61
C ASP A 144 20.22 1.44 -2.51
N GLY A 145 19.07 1.13 -1.95
CA GLY A 145 17.82 0.80 -2.66
C GLY A 145 17.87 -0.44 -3.55
N SER A 146 18.93 -1.23 -3.47
CA SER A 146 19.15 -2.39 -4.35
C SER A 146 18.12 -3.51 -4.18
N SER A 147 17.40 -3.53 -3.05
CA SER A 147 16.33 -4.48 -2.77
C SER A 147 15.03 -4.17 -3.53
N LEU A 148 14.83 -2.91 -3.97
CA LEU A 148 13.60 -2.50 -4.63
C LEU A 148 13.46 -3.16 -6.01
N THR A 149 12.33 -3.84 -6.21
CA THR A 149 11.91 -4.41 -7.49
C THR A 149 10.77 -3.62 -8.13
N ALA A 150 9.97 -2.91 -7.32
CA ALA A 150 8.87 -2.09 -7.80
C ALA A 150 8.60 -0.89 -6.88
N MET A 151 8.56 0.30 -7.48
CA MET A 151 8.08 1.54 -6.87
C MET A 151 6.89 2.05 -7.67
N TRP A 152 5.70 1.88 -7.13
CA TRP A 152 4.47 2.33 -7.76
C TRP A 152 4.13 3.75 -7.37
N HIS A 153 3.64 4.54 -8.33
CA HIS A 153 3.06 5.83 -8.00
C HIS A 153 1.78 6.11 -8.81
N GLY A 154 0.91 6.91 -8.21
CA GLY A 154 -0.35 7.29 -8.81
C GLY A 154 -1.08 8.29 -7.94
N ALA A 155 -2.41 8.28 -7.98
CA ALA A 155 -3.34 9.12 -7.25
C ALA A 155 -3.30 10.62 -7.61
N ALA A 156 -2.30 11.09 -8.34
CA ALA A 156 -2.19 12.46 -8.85
C ALA A 156 -1.25 12.52 -10.06
N PRO A 157 -1.40 13.52 -10.95
CA PRO A 157 -0.43 13.76 -12.01
C PRO A 157 0.98 14.00 -11.44
N CYS A 158 1.97 13.28 -11.96
CA CYS A 158 3.35 13.47 -11.58
C CYS A 158 4.04 14.45 -12.54
N PRO A 159 4.61 15.58 -12.06
CA PRO A 159 5.36 16.48 -12.91
C PRO A 159 6.50 15.74 -13.61
N PRO A 160 6.65 15.87 -14.96
CA PRO A 160 7.66 15.14 -15.71
C PRO A 160 9.10 15.28 -15.18
N PRO A 161 9.55 16.47 -14.71
CA PRO A 161 10.88 16.60 -14.11
C PRO A 161 11.08 15.74 -12.86
N TRP A 162 10.06 15.64 -11.99
CA TRP A 162 10.16 14.80 -10.78
C TRP A 162 10.19 13.31 -11.13
N LYS A 163 9.31 12.89 -12.04
CA LYS A 163 9.31 11.51 -12.51
C LYS A 163 10.66 11.11 -13.10
N ARG A 164 11.22 11.97 -13.99
CA ARG A 164 12.52 11.72 -14.60
C ARG A 164 13.62 11.60 -13.54
N ALA A 165 13.68 12.54 -12.60
CA ALA A 165 14.66 12.50 -11.52
C ALA A 165 14.53 11.22 -10.64
N MET A 166 13.31 10.75 -10.40
CA MET A 166 13.10 9.49 -9.68
C MET A 166 13.56 8.28 -10.50
N ILE A 167 13.28 8.25 -11.80
CA ILE A 167 13.76 7.17 -12.69
C ILE A 167 15.29 7.21 -12.79
N ASP A 168 15.89 8.37 -12.87
CA ASP A 168 17.35 8.53 -12.93
C ASP A 168 18.00 8.05 -11.61
N TRP A 169 17.34 8.22 -10.47
CA TRP A 169 17.84 7.83 -9.16
C TRP A 169 17.57 6.34 -8.83
N PHE A 170 16.34 5.88 -9.01
CA PHE A 170 15.90 4.53 -8.62
C PHE A 170 15.99 3.50 -9.75
N GLY A 171 16.18 3.94 -10.99
CA GLY A 171 16.24 3.06 -12.16
C GLY A 171 14.86 2.58 -12.66
N PRO A 172 14.83 1.44 -13.36
CA PRO A 172 13.65 0.96 -14.07
C PRO A 172 12.57 0.34 -13.16
N VAL A 173 12.66 0.54 -11.86
CA VAL A 173 11.69 0.05 -10.88
C VAL A 173 10.53 1.02 -10.65
N VAL A 174 10.58 2.24 -11.23
CA VAL A 174 9.56 3.26 -11.06
C VAL A 174 8.43 3.06 -12.07
N HIS A 175 7.24 2.73 -11.57
CA HIS A 175 6.03 2.47 -12.35
C HIS A 175 4.93 3.47 -12.02
N GLU A 176 4.16 3.86 -13.04
CA GLU A 176 2.97 4.69 -12.88
C GLU A 176 1.71 3.92 -13.25
N TYR A 177 0.67 4.11 -12.46
CA TYR A 177 -0.67 3.66 -12.82
C TYR A 177 -1.65 4.82 -12.84
N TYR A 178 -2.71 4.65 -13.59
CA TYR A 178 -3.89 5.51 -13.58
C TYR A 178 -5.08 4.73 -13.02
N GLY A 179 -5.79 5.32 -12.07
CA GLY A 179 -6.97 4.71 -11.48
C GLY A 179 -7.67 5.67 -10.52
N SER A 180 -8.89 5.33 -10.15
CA SER A 180 -9.66 6.03 -9.11
C SER A 180 -10.21 5.04 -8.09
N THR A 181 -10.74 5.58 -6.97
CA THR A 181 -11.39 4.73 -5.96
C THR A 181 -12.69 4.10 -6.50
N GLU A 182 -13.28 4.70 -7.52
CA GLU A 182 -14.50 4.23 -8.16
C GLU A 182 -14.27 3.14 -9.24
N GLY A 183 -13.02 2.95 -9.72
CA GLY A 183 -12.67 1.96 -10.75
C GLY A 183 -11.72 2.48 -11.81
#